data_b783bcb8beb9308cd8cc6c92873e366d
#
_entry.id   b783bcb8beb9308cd8cc6c92873e366d
#
_cell.length_a   1.000
_cell.length_b   1.000
_cell.length_c   1.000
_cell.angle_alpha   90.00
_cell.angle_beta   90.00
_cell.angle_gamma   90.00
#
_symmetry.space_group_name_H-M   'P 1'
#
loop_
_entity.id
_entity.type
_entity.pdbx_description
1 polymer ?
#
loop_
_entity_poly.entity_id
_entity_poly.type
_entity_poly.pdbx_seq_one_letter_code
_entity_poly.pdbx_strand_id
1 'polypeptide(L)'
;MIDRDQVARAVAGLSAMFQGDGAALQLTALDEQLGTVELTLALHQVECADCVLPPDRLRDVIDGTLRRDVPGVRRLVLTDPREARPLARAPVQGPGAVITVLDPVGEIVPGNADPGPDAGLVAGRRIGFRVDVLWPAWDWTVAEWTERLERAGAAVTSWRRAQGLKGAEGERKQAEYDAFVGGVDVIVSGLGNCGSCTSWSVKDGLTGLARGLPSIVTVTEQFETLARTLAADQGRPGLRLLVLPFSLHTLPEDEVRRAARALFPGLLENLGARTG
;
A
#
# COMPACT_ATOMS: atom_id res chain seq x y z
N MET A 1 17.13 -15.36 -22.45
CA MET A 1 18.26 -14.78 -21.69
C MET A 1 17.76 -13.50 -21.08
N ILE A 2 17.92 -13.31 -19.79
CA ILE A 2 17.57 -12.08 -19.10
C ILE A 2 18.78 -11.17 -18.98
N ASP A 3 18.55 -9.87 -18.98
CA ASP A 3 19.59 -8.85 -18.89
C ASP A 3 19.94 -8.54 -17.43
N ARG A 4 21.21 -8.65 -17.07
CA ARG A 4 21.73 -8.42 -15.71
C ARG A 4 21.42 -7.02 -15.20
N ASP A 5 21.60 -6.01 -16.04
CA ASP A 5 21.40 -4.61 -15.62
C ASP A 5 19.91 -4.30 -15.42
N GLN A 6 19.05 -4.93 -16.22
CA GLN A 6 17.60 -4.83 -16.06
C GLN A 6 17.16 -5.48 -14.74
N VAL A 7 17.69 -6.68 -14.43
CA VAL A 7 17.44 -7.33 -13.13
C VAL A 7 17.93 -6.45 -11.98
N ALA A 8 19.15 -5.91 -12.08
CA ALA A 8 19.72 -5.07 -11.02
C ALA A 8 18.86 -3.82 -10.76
N ARG A 9 18.37 -3.15 -11.82
CA ARG A 9 17.46 -2.01 -11.68
C ARG A 9 16.14 -2.40 -11.04
N ALA A 10 15.53 -3.50 -11.45
CA ALA A 10 14.28 -3.99 -10.89
C ALA A 10 14.44 -4.36 -9.40
N VAL A 11 15.53 -5.01 -9.03
CA VAL A 11 15.85 -5.36 -7.63
C VAL A 11 16.12 -4.10 -6.81
N ALA A 12 16.83 -3.12 -7.36
CA ALA A 12 17.05 -1.83 -6.66
C ALA A 12 15.72 -1.10 -6.40
N GLY A 13 14.83 -1.09 -7.38
CA GLY A 13 13.49 -0.53 -7.25
C GLY A 13 12.68 -1.25 -6.16
N LEU A 14 12.67 -2.59 -6.19
CA LEU A 14 12.04 -3.40 -5.15
C LEU A 14 12.66 -3.16 -3.77
N SER A 15 14.00 -3.08 -3.68
CA SER A 15 14.68 -2.82 -2.41
C SER A 15 14.31 -1.46 -1.82
N ALA A 16 14.17 -0.43 -2.65
CA ALA A 16 13.73 0.89 -2.22
C ALA A 16 12.34 0.86 -1.56
N MET A 17 11.46 -0.06 -1.97
CA MET A 17 10.13 -0.24 -1.36
C MET A 17 10.20 -0.66 0.12
N PHE A 18 11.26 -1.37 0.52
CA PHE A 18 11.40 -1.92 1.86
C PHE A 18 12.32 -1.09 2.77
N GLN A 19 13.03 -0.09 2.21
CA GLN A 19 13.96 0.76 2.99
C GLN A 19 13.25 1.52 4.11
N GLY A 20 12.03 1.99 3.87
CA GLY A 20 11.21 2.66 4.87
C GLY A 20 10.77 1.76 6.03
N ASP A 21 10.79 0.45 5.82
CA ASP A 21 10.44 -0.58 6.80
C ASP A 21 11.68 -1.23 7.45
N GLY A 22 12.89 -0.72 7.15
CA GLY A 22 14.16 -1.24 7.69
C GLY A 22 14.63 -2.54 7.05
N ALA A 23 14.08 -2.90 5.89
CA ALA A 23 14.44 -4.10 5.13
C ALA A 23 15.05 -3.74 3.77
N ALA A 24 15.82 -4.66 3.19
CA ALA A 24 16.39 -4.51 1.86
C ALA A 24 16.41 -5.85 1.12
N LEU A 25 16.28 -5.82 -0.21
CA LEU A 25 16.48 -6.98 -1.06
C LEU A 25 17.89 -6.96 -1.65
N GLN A 26 18.56 -8.10 -1.58
CA GLN A 26 19.89 -8.30 -2.13
C GLN A 26 19.84 -9.36 -3.24
N LEU A 27 20.37 -9.06 -4.42
CA LEU A 27 20.59 -10.03 -5.48
C LEU A 27 21.77 -10.91 -5.10
N THR A 28 21.52 -12.20 -4.82
CA THR A 28 22.54 -13.16 -4.37
C THR A 28 23.06 -14.04 -5.51
N ALA A 29 22.21 -14.39 -6.48
CA ALA A 29 22.63 -15.10 -7.67
C ALA A 29 21.72 -14.77 -8.86
N LEU A 30 22.27 -14.93 -10.07
CA LEU A 30 21.57 -14.72 -11.33
C LEU A 30 22.03 -15.74 -12.37
N ASP A 31 21.10 -16.53 -12.88
CA ASP A 31 21.30 -17.34 -14.06
C ASP A 31 20.56 -16.71 -15.25
N GLU A 32 21.32 -16.04 -16.12
CA GLU A 32 20.80 -15.30 -17.27
C GLU A 32 20.20 -16.24 -18.33
N GLN A 33 20.73 -17.48 -18.46
CA GLN A 33 20.28 -18.45 -19.46
C GLN A 33 18.99 -19.15 -19.03
N LEU A 34 18.93 -19.58 -17.77
CA LEU A 34 17.77 -20.25 -17.21
C LEU A 34 16.67 -19.27 -16.80
N GLY A 35 16.99 -17.97 -16.70
CA GLY A 35 16.05 -16.95 -16.23
C GLY A 35 15.75 -17.09 -14.75
N THR A 36 16.75 -17.51 -13.94
CA THR A 36 16.59 -17.68 -12.50
C THR A 36 17.20 -16.48 -11.76
N VAL A 37 16.43 -15.89 -10.86
CA VAL A 37 16.86 -14.80 -9.99
C VAL A 37 16.80 -15.28 -8.54
N GLU A 38 17.90 -15.14 -7.79
CA GLU A 38 17.97 -15.46 -6.37
C GLU A 38 18.13 -14.18 -5.57
N LEU A 39 17.23 -13.97 -4.62
CA LEU A 39 17.20 -12.80 -3.74
C LEU A 39 17.24 -13.22 -2.27
N THR A 40 17.86 -12.38 -1.45
CA THR A 40 17.82 -12.50 0.01
C THR A 40 17.21 -11.25 0.59
N LEU A 41 16.23 -11.41 1.48
CA LEU A 41 15.69 -10.33 2.31
C LEU A 41 16.62 -10.09 3.49
N ALA A 42 17.20 -8.91 3.57
CA ALA A 42 17.99 -8.46 4.71
C ALA A 42 17.11 -7.58 5.62
N LEU A 43 17.04 -7.93 6.91
CA LEU A 43 16.28 -7.21 7.93
C LEU A 43 17.29 -6.52 8.88
N HIS A 44 17.58 -5.23 8.65
CA HIS A 44 18.66 -4.55 9.37
C HIS A 44 18.21 -3.84 10.64
N GLN A 45 17.06 -3.21 10.66
CA GLN A 45 16.52 -2.47 11.81
C GLN A 45 14.98 -2.46 11.77
N VAL A 46 14.38 -3.64 11.66
CA VAL A 46 12.92 -3.76 11.64
C VAL A 46 12.39 -3.60 13.06
N GLU A 47 11.98 -2.40 13.41
CA GLU A 47 11.34 -2.11 14.70
C GLU A 47 9.96 -2.78 14.83
N CYS A 48 9.32 -3.10 13.71
CA CYS A 48 8.01 -3.72 13.63
C CYS A 48 8.02 -4.89 12.65
N ALA A 49 8.13 -6.12 13.15
CA ALA A 49 8.10 -7.33 12.30
C ALA A 49 6.78 -7.47 11.51
N ASP A 50 5.69 -6.93 12.05
CA ASP A 50 4.36 -6.96 11.42
C ASP A 50 4.19 -5.87 10.34
N CYS A 51 5.16 -4.96 10.21
CA CYS A 51 5.14 -3.93 9.17
C CYS A 51 5.65 -4.45 7.83
N VAL A 52 6.43 -5.52 7.84
CA VAL A 52 6.90 -6.20 6.62
C VAL A 52 5.86 -7.26 6.25
N LEU A 53 5.45 -7.27 4.99
CA LEU A 53 4.49 -8.25 4.47
C LEU A 53 4.81 -9.69 4.93
N PRO A 54 3.80 -10.55 5.16
CA PRO A 54 4.01 -11.97 5.38
C PRO A 54 4.86 -12.58 4.26
N PRO A 55 5.71 -13.59 4.54
CA PRO A 55 6.68 -14.12 3.58
C PRO A 55 6.07 -14.59 2.25
N ASP A 56 4.92 -15.25 2.28
CA ASP A 56 4.16 -15.69 1.11
C ASP A 56 3.72 -14.50 0.24
N ARG A 57 3.15 -13.48 0.84
CA ARG A 57 2.70 -12.25 0.15
C ARG A 57 3.86 -11.43 -0.38
N LEU A 58 4.95 -11.35 0.38
CA LEU A 58 6.17 -10.70 -0.06
C LEU A 58 6.72 -11.36 -1.32
N ARG A 59 6.72 -12.70 -1.36
CA ARG A 59 7.15 -13.47 -2.52
C ARG A 59 6.28 -13.17 -3.75
N ASP A 60 4.95 -13.14 -3.59
CA ASP A 60 4.02 -12.85 -4.68
C ASP A 60 4.25 -11.46 -5.28
N VAL A 61 4.45 -10.46 -4.43
CA VAL A 61 4.72 -9.07 -4.86
C VAL A 61 6.04 -8.97 -5.60
N ILE A 62 7.11 -9.61 -5.09
CA ILE A 62 8.42 -9.61 -5.72
C ILE A 62 8.38 -10.35 -7.07
N ASP A 63 7.76 -11.54 -7.14
CA ASP A 63 7.65 -12.32 -8.36
C ASP A 63 6.83 -11.57 -9.43
N GLY A 64 5.69 -11.01 -9.05
CA GLY A 64 4.85 -10.24 -9.95
C GLY A 64 5.56 -9.00 -10.52
N THR A 65 6.29 -8.27 -9.67
CA THR A 65 7.03 -7.08 -10.10
C THR A 65 8.22 -7.46 -11.00
N LEU A 66 8.99 -8.47 -10.62
CA LEU A 66 10.12 -8.91 -11.44
C LEU A 66 9.68 -9.41 -12.82
N ARG A 67 8.61 -10.20 -12.91
CA ARG A 67 8.11 -10.68 -14.22
C ARG A 67 7.58 -9.57 -15.11
N ARG A 68 6.99 -8.53 -14.50
CA ARG A 68 6.54 -7.34 -15.25
C ARG A 68 7.71 -6.53 -15.79
N ASP A 69 8.72 -6.29 -14.94
CA ASP A 69 9.81 -5.37 -15.25
C ASP A 69 10.98 -6.04 -15.99
N VAL A 70 11.10 -7.38 -15.89
CA VAL A 70 12.12 -8.19 -16.53
C VAL A 70 11.46 -9.35 -17.27
N PRO A 71 10.98 -9.16 -18.50
CA PRO A 71 10.41 -10.22 -19.30
C PRO A 71 11.46 -11.34 -19.53
N GLY A 72 11.14 -12.56 -19.14
CA GLY A 72 12.02 -13.72 -19.25
C GLY A 72 12.49 -14.29 -17.92
N VAL A 73 12.18 -13.66 -16.79
CA VAL A 73 12.31 -14.29 -15.47
C VAL A 73 11.34 -15.49 -15.41
N ARG A 74 11.92 -16.67 -15.20
CA ARG A 74 11.19 -17.95 -15.13
C ARG A 74 11.06 -18.47 -13.71
N ARG A 75 12.07 -18.18 -12.88
CA ARG A 75 12.14 -18.68 -11.52
C ARG A 75 12.68 -17.60 -10.57
N LEU A 76 11.96 -17.37 -9.49
CA LEU A 76 12.41 -16.59 -8.34
C LEU A 76 12.73 -17.54 -7.19
N VAL A 77 13.90 -17.38 -6.56
CA VAL A 77 14.25 -17.98 -5.28
C VAL A 77 14.43 -16.84 -4.28
N LEU A 78 13.55 -16.75 -3.31
CA LEU A 78 13.62 -15.75 -2.25
C LEU A 78 14.00 -16.44 -0.94
N THR A 79 15.10 -16.01 -0.34
CA THR A 79 15.50 -16.39 1.01
C THR A 79 15.00 -15.31 1.98
N ASP A 80 14.01 -15.67 2.77
CA ASP A 80 13.46 -14.81 3.82
C ASP A 80 13.89 -15.36 5.20
N PRO A 81 14.66 -14.60 6.01
CA PRO A 81 15.14 -15.08 7.30
C PRO A 81 14.01 -15.38 8.30
N ARG A 82 12.80 -14.89 8.06
CA ARG A 82 11.62 -15.17 8.90
C ARG A 82 11.09 -16.59 8.66
N GLU A 83 11.28 -17.17 7.47
CA GLU A 83 10.91 -18.56 7.16
C GLU A 83 11.89 -19.57 7.81
N ALA A 84 13.14 -19.17 8.02
CA ALA A 84 14.16 -20.01 8.64
C ALA A 84 14.01 -20.14 10.16
N ARG A 85 13.06 -19.43 10.78
CA ARG A 85 12.76 -19.55 12.19
C ARG A 85 11.86 -20.77 12.40
N PRO A 86 12.37 -21.92 12.91
CA PRO A 86 11.51 -23.00 13.31
C PRO A 86 10.54 -22.43 14.34
N LEU A 87 9.24 -22.56 14.11
CA LEU A 87 8.27 -22.39 15.19
C LEU A 87 8.83 -23.22 16.34
N ALA A 88 9.29 -22.58 17.42
CA ALA A 88 9.68 -23.27 18.62
C ALA A 88 8.45 -24.10 19.01
N ARG A 89 8.49 -25.40 18.69
CA ARG A 89 7.47 -26.33 19.13
C ARG A 89 7.56 -26.29 20.66
N ALA A 90 6.58 -25.62 21.26
CA ALA A 90 6.35 -25.83 22.67
C ALA A 90 6.18 -27.35 22.84
N PRO A 91 6.93 -27.97 23.79
CA PRO A 91 6.80 -29.41 23.96
C PRO A 91 5.35 -29.74 24.31
N VAL A 92 4.72 -30.56 23.47
CA VAL A 92 3.41 -31.09 23.74
C VAL A 92 3.57 -31.97 24.98
N GLN A 93 3.17 -31.48 26.15
CA GLN A 93 3.25 -32.21 27.39
C GLN A 93 1.99 -33.07 27.55
N GLY A 94 2.18 -34.38 27.43
CA GLY A 94 1.23 -35.41 27.85
C GLY A 94 0.60 -36.20 26.71
N PRO A 95 0.37 -37.54 26.91
CA PRO A 95 -0.37 -38.36 25.98
C PRO A 95 -1.86 -37.94 26.03
N GLY A 96 -2.38 -37.42 24.93
CA GLY A 96 -3.80 -37.04 24.77
C GLY A 96 -4.09 -35.55 24.61
N ALA A 97 -3.06 -34.68 24.52
CA ALA A 97 -3.30 -33.28 24.21
C ALA A 97 -3.84 -33.14 22.78
N VAL A 98 -5.08 -32.76 22.63
CA VAL A 98 -5.68 -32.38 21.36
C VAL A 98 -5.26 -30.95 21.08
N ILE A 99 -4.44 -30.73 20.03
CA ILE A 99 -4.15 -29.41 19.52
C ILE A 99 -5.21 -29.10 18.45
N THR A 100 -6.09 -28.15 18.73
CA THR A 100 -6.96 -27.60 17.69
C THR A 100 -6.12 -26.67 16.82
N VAL A 101 -5.78 -27.12 15.63
CA VAL A 101 -5.19 -26.25 14.61
C VAL A 101 -6.35 -25.50 13.97
N LEU A 102 -6.44 -24.21 14.25
CA LEU A 102 -7.35 -23.35 13.49
C LEU A 102 -6.77 -23.25 12.07
N ASP A 103 -7.60 -23.57 11.09
CA ASP A 103 -7.24 -23.35 9.69
C ASP A 103 -7.08 -21.83 9.48
N PRO A 104 -5.86 -21.33 9.19
CA PRO A 104 -5.65 -19.90 8.98
C PRO A 104 -6.22 -19.42 7.63
N VAL A 105 -6.66 -20.34 6.78
CA VAL A 105 -7.34 -20.02 5.53
C VAL A 105 -8.78 -19.64 5.89
N GLY A 106 -9.01 -18.35 6.13
CA GLY A 106 -10.37 -17.82 6.16
C GLY A 106 -11.09 -18.20 4.85
N GLU A 107 -12.42 -18.37 4.92
CA GLU A 107 -13.19 -18.53 3.68
C GLU A 107 -12.79 -17.46 2.69
N ILE A 108 -12.35 -17.90 1.48
CA ILE A 108 -12.11 -16.97 0.37
C ILE A 108 -13.48 -16.40 0.01
N VAL A 109 -13.81 -15.28 0.60
CA VAL A 109 -15.00 -14.52 0.21
C VAL A 109 -14.81 -14.10 -1.25
N PRO A 110 -15.72 -14.46 -2.16
CA PRO A 110 -15.63 -13.99 -3.54
C PRO A 110 -15.41 -12.48 -3.55
N GLY A 111 -14.31 -12.04 -4.17
CA GLY A 111 -13.93 -10.64 -4.17
C GLY A 111 -15.03 -9.77 -4.77
N ASN A 112 -15.41 -8.70 -4.09
CA ASN A 112 -16.33 -7.71 -4.64
C ASN A 112 -15.55 -6.74 -5.54
N ALA A 113 -15.74 -6.87 -6.85
CA ALA A 113 -15.12 -6.00 -7.85
C ALA A 113 -15.78 -4.61 -7.96
N ASP A 114 -16.85 -4.35 -7.20
CA ASP A 114 -17.51 -3.05 -7.17
C ASP A 114 -16.55 -1.99 -6.58
N PRO A 115 -16.23 -0.91 -7.31
CA PRO A 115 -15.36 0.16 -6.83
C PRO A 115 -16.00 1.03 -5.74
N GLY A 116 -17.26 0.81 -5.42
CA GLY A 116 -18.06 1.64 -4.53
C GLY A 116 -18.73 2.83 -5.25
N PRO A 117 -19.46 3.65 -4.50
CA PRO A 117 -20.25 4.73 -5.07
C PRO A 117 -19.37 5.83 -5.70
N ASP A 118 -19.92 6.56 -6.66
CA ASP A 118 -19.33 7.76 -7.22
C ASP A 118 -19.50 8.96 -6.28
N ALA A 119 -18.51 9.86 -6.24
CA ALA A 119 -18.58 11.07 -5.44
C ALA A 119 -19.57 12.09 -6.00
N GLY A 120 -19.83 12.07 -7.31
CA GLY A 120 -20.76 12.98 -7.95
C GLY A 120 -20.27 14.43 -7.96
N LEU A 121 -21.17 15.39 -7.73
CA LEU A 121 -20.80 16.80 -7.65
C LEU A 121 -20.04 17.06 -6.36
N VAL A 122 -18.85 17.68 -6.44
CA VAL A 122 -18.01 17.96 -5.26
C VAL A 122 -18.48 19.16 -4.44
N ALA A 123 -19.21 20.07 -5.08
CA ALA A 123 -19.77 21.24 -4.38
C ALA A 123 -20.70 20.79 -3.23
N GLY A 124 -20.46 21.34 -2.04
CA GLY A 124 -21.17 20.99 -0.83
C GLY A 124 -20.73 19.67 -0.16
N ARG A 125 -19.80 18.90 -0.75
CA ARG A 125 -19.26 17.68 -0.16
C ARG A 125 -18.15 18.00 0.84
N ARG A 126 -18.06 17.17 1.88
CA ARG A 126 -16.94 17.14 2.82
C ARG A 126 -15.95 16.07 2.35
N ILE A 127 -14.78 16.49 1.89
CA ILE A 127 -13.75 15.61 1.36
C ILE A 127 -12.67 15.45 2.41
N GLY A 128 -12.38 14.22 2.80
CA GLY A 128 -11.39 13.87 3.79
C GLY A 128 -10.13 13.30 3.16
N PHE A 129 -8.98 13.94 3.44
CA PHE A 129 -7.67 13.38 3.11
C PHE A 129 -7.07 12.66 4.32
N ARG A 130 -6.82 11.37 4.17
CA ARG A 130 -5.96 10.63 5.09
C ARG A 130 -4.51 10.84 4.66
N VAL A 131 -3.69 11.38 5.54
CA VAL A 131 -2.29 11.74 5.30
C VAL A 131 -1.40 10.94 6.25
N ASP A 132 -0.23 10.50 5.81
CA ASP A 132 0.79 9.95 6.69
C ASP A 132 1.82 11.01 7.14
N VAL A 133 2.82 10.59 7.91
CA VAL A 133 3.83 11.50 8.47
C VAL A 133 5.16 11.50 7.72
N LEU A 134 5.29 10.70 6.65
CA LEU A 134 6.59 10.40 6.04
C LEU A 134 6.91 11.22 4.79
N TRP A 135 5.88 11.65 4.04
CA TRP A 135 6.07 12.11 2.67
C TRP A 135 5.65 13.57 2.49
N PRO A 136 6.58 14.54 2.59
CA PRO A 136 6.25 15.95 2.33
C PRO A 136 5.61 16.18 0.96
N ALA A 137 6.00 15.40 -0.06
CA ALA A 137 5.40 15.47 -1.38
C ALA A 137 3.88 15.18 -1.36
N TRP A 138 3.43 14.33 -0.43
CA TRP A 138 2.00 14.10 -0.25
C TRP A 138 1.30 15.29 0.40
N ASP A 139 1.92 15.93 1.39
CA ASP A 139 1.40 17.16 1.98
C ASP A 139 1.21 18.27 0.92
N TRP A 140 2.21 18.45 0.05
CA TRP A 140 2.13 19.44 -1.05
C TRP A 140 1.07 19.08 -2.09
N THR A 141 0.92 17.78 -2.40
CA THR A 141 -0.13 17.28 -3.29
C THR A 141 -1.51 17.54 -2.72
N VAL A 142 -1.72 17.20 -1.44
CA VAL A 142 -2.98 17.44 -0.74
C VAL A 142 -3.30 18.93 -0.66
N ALA A 143 -2.32 19.78 -0.37
CA ALA A 143 -2.52 21.23 -0.34
C ALA A 143 -2.99 21.76 -1.71
N GLU A 144 -2.35 21.34 -2.81
CA GLU A 144 -2.74 21.75 -4.16
C GLU A 144 -4.15 21.27 -4.53
N TRP A 145 -4.52 20.04 -4.15
CA TRP A 145 -5.85 19.51 -4.42
C TRP A 145 -6.91 20.13 -3.52
N THR A 146 -6.57 20.44 -2.27
CA THR A 146 -7.46 21.17 -1.35
C THR A 146 -7.89 22.51 -1.95
N GLU A 147 -6.94 23.34 -2.41
CA GLU A 147 -7.26 24.62 -3.01
C GLU A 147 -8.20 24.51 -4.21
N ARG A 148 -8.08 23.43 -5.00
CA ARG A 148 -8.93 23.20 -6.18
C ARG A 148 -10.32 22.74 -5.80
N LEU A 149 -10.41 21.83 -4.83
CA LEU A 149 -11.67 21.31 -4.33
C LEU A 149 -12.48 22.40 -3.63
N GLU A 150 -11.82 23.23 -2.81
CA GLU A 150 -12.46 24.35 -2.13
C GLU A 150 -12.97 25.40 -3.13
N ARG A 151 -12.18 25.72 -4.17
CA ARG A 151 -12.66 26.58 -5.27
C ARG A 151 -13.86 26.00 -6.04
N ALA A 152 -13.99 24.67 -6.05
CA ALA A 152 -15.14 23.97 -6.61
C ALA A 152 -16.31 23.83 -5.61
N GLY A 153 -16.21 24.45 -4.42
CA GLY A 153 -17.26 24.51 -3.40
C GLY A 153 -17.32 23.33 -2.46
N ALA A 154 -16.28 22.47 -2.39
CA ALA A 154 -16.16 21.43 -1.38
C ALA A 154 -15.63 21.99 -0.06
N ALA A 155 -15.96 21.34 1.05
CA ALA A 155 -15.27 21.51 2.34
C ALA A 155 -14.20 20.40 2.46
N VAL A 156 -12.95 20.79 2.73
CA VAL A 156 -11.84 19.83 2.82
C VAL A 156 -11.29 19.76 4.24
N THR A 157 -10.99 18.54 4.67
CA THR A 157 -10.34 18.28 5.97
C THR A 157 -9.31 17.18 5.81
N SER A 158 -8.35 17.12 6.71
CA SER A 158 -7.33 16.08 6.70
C SER A 158 -7.16 15.46 8.07
N TRP A 159 -6.84 14.17 8.09
CA TRP A 159 -6.44 13.44 9.29
C TRP A 159 -5.09 12.75 9.05
N ARG A 160 -4.18 12.90 10.02
CA ARG A 160 -2.81 12.40 9.91
C ARG A 160 -2.62 11.14 10.73
N ARG A 161 -2.24 10.06 10.06
CA ARG A 161 -1.92 8.79 10.70
C ARG A 161 -0.48 8.81 11.20
N ALA A 162 -0.31 8.68 12.51
CA ALA A 162 1.00 8.38 13.09
C ALA A 162 1.36 6.90 12.88
N GLN A 163 2.65 6.62 12.73
CA GLN A 163 3.17 5.26 12.55
C GLN A 163 3.55 4.59 13.88
N GLY A 164 3.68 3.25 13.83
CA GLY A 164 4.26 2.46 14.92
C GLY A 164 3.41 2.37 16.19
N LEU A 165 2.22 2.91 16.20
CA LEU A 165 1.37 2.92 17.40
C LEU A 165 0.72 1.56 17.63
N LYS A 166 0.91 1.02 18.84
CA LYS A 166 0.34 -0.26 19.29
C LYS A 166 -0.43 -0.08 20.61
N GLY A 167 -1.21 -1.12 20.96
CA GLY A 167 -1.99 -1.12 22.20
C GLY A 167 -2.96 0.05 22.29
N ALA A 168 -3.18 0.56 23.49
CA ALA A 168 -4.17 1.61 23.76
C ALA A 168 -3.99 2.90 22.92
N GLU A 169 -2.76 3.25 22.56
CA GLU A 169 -2.50 4.41 21.71
C GLU A 169 -2.91 4.14 20.25
N GLY A 170 -2.63 2.94 19.74
CA GLY A 170 -3.09 2.51 18.42
C GLY A 170 -4.62 2.46 18.34
N GLU A 171 -5.29 1.94 19.38
CA GLU A 171 -6.75 1.90 19.48
C GLU A 171 -7.36 3.31 19.50
N ARG A 172 -6.77 4.23 20.27
CA ARG A 172 -7.19 5.62 20.29
C ARG A 172 -7.07 6.27 18.91
N LYS A 173 -5.95 6.07 18.22
CA LYS A 173 -5.74 6.60 16.86
C LYS A 173 -6.70 5.99 15.85
N GLN A 174 -7.04 4.72 16.01
CA GLN A 174 -8.07 4.11 15.17
C GLN A 174 -9.43 4.72 15.42
N ALA A 175 -9.81 4.95 16.69
CA ALA A 175 -11.07 5.62 17.04
C ALA A 175 -11.14 7.07 16.51
N GLU A 176 -10.01 7.81 16.54
CA GLU A 176 -9.91 9.14 15.93
C GLU A 176 -10.15 9.06 14.40
N TYR A 177 -9.59 8.04 13.73
CA TYR A 177 -9.81 7.82 12.31
C TYR A 177 -11.27 7.47 12.01
N ASP A 178 -11.88 6.61 12.82
CA ASP A 178 -13.29 6.24 12.67
C ASP A 178 -14.22 7.44 12.82
N ALA A 179 -13.92 8.35 13.76
CA ALA A 179 -14.63 9.60 13.91
C ALA A 179 -14.44 10.54 12.71
N PHE A 180 -13.20 10.64 12.19
CA PHE A 180 -12.89 11.41 10.99
C PHE A 180 -13.69 10.90 9.78
N VAL A 181 -13.69 9.56 9.53
CA VAL A 181 -14.48 8.96 8.44
C VAL A 181 -15.99 9.22 8.60
N GLY A 182 -16.50 9.24 9.84
CA GLY A 182 -17.89 9.63 10.13
C GLY A 182 -18.22 11.09 9.83
N GLY A 183 -17.20 11.95 9.74
CA GLY A 183 -17.35 13.39 9.50
C GLY A 183 -17.25 13.82 8.04
N VAL A 184 -17.01 12.92 7.10
CA VAL A 184 -16.76 13.23 5.67
C VAL A 184 -17.69 12.47 4.73
N ASP A 185 -17.76 12.89 3.50
CA ASP A 185 -18.60 12.30 2.44
C ASP A 185 -17.77 11.57 1.37
N VAL A 186 -16.45 11.80 1.32
CA VAL A 186 -15.49 11.21 0.38
C VAL A 186 -14.17 11.00 1.10
N ILE A 187 -13.50 9.88 0.85
CA ILE A 187 -12.17 9.58 1.39
C ILE A 187 -11.12 9.50 0.28
N VAL A 188 -10.03 10.24 0.45
CA VAL A 188 -8.80 10.13 -0.33
C VAL A 188 -7.67 9.71 0.63
N SER A 189 -7.22 8.46 0.51
CA SER A 189 -6.21 7.88 1.42
C SER A 189 -4.86 7.78 0.72
N GLY A 190 -3.80 8.27 1.34
CA GLY A 190 -2.44 8.24 0.78
C GLY A 190 -1.38 8.68 1.81
N LEU A 191 -0.13 8.56 1.48
CA LEU A 191 0.44 8.08 0.23
C LEU A 191 1.03 6.67 0.43
N GLY A 192 0.67 5.73 -0.44
CA GLY A 192 1.36 4.43 -0.50
C GLY A 192 2.67 4.59 -1.27
N ASN A 193 3.76 4.91 -0.58
CA ASN A 193 5.11 5.06 -1.13
C ASN A 193 6.17 4.28 -0.35
N CYS A 194 5.73 3.34 0.49
CA CYS A 194 6.50 2.29 1.15
C CYS A 194 5.58 1.11 1.45
N GLY A 195 6.10 -0.03 1.90
CA GLY A 195 5.30 -1.23 2.19
C GLY A 195 4.22 -0.97 3.24
N SER A 196 4.62 -0.47 4.40
CA SER A 196 3.71 -0.15 5.50
C SER A 196 2.76 1.01 5.16
N CYS A 197 3.25 2.05 4.48
CA CYS A 197 2.41 3.17 4.04
C CYS A 197 1.29 2.69 3.12
N THR A 198 1.60 1.80 2.17
CA THR A 198 0.63 1.23 1.24
C THR A 198 -0.40 0.39 1.99
N SER A 199 0.05 -0.49 2.90
CA SER A 199 -0.84 -1.33 3.71
C SER A 199 -1.82 -0.50 4.52
N TRP A 200 -1.36 0.56 5.17
CA TRP A 200 -2.22 1.46 5.92
C TRP A 200 -3.14 2.29 5.03
N SER A 201 -2.63 2.79 3.89
CA SER A 201 -3.47 3.55 2.95
C SER A 201 -4.61 2.71 2.40
N VAL A 202 -4.36 1.44 2.04
CA VAL A 202 -5.39 0.50 1.60
C VAL A 202 -6.40 0.23 2.70
N LYS A 203 -5.94 -0.12 3.92
CA LYS A 203 -6.81 -0.39 5.07
C LYS A 203 -7.72 0.81 5.37
N ASP A 204 -7.16 2.02 5.37
CA ASP A 204 -7.90 3.24 5.68
C ASP A 204 -8.90 3.58 4.56
N GLY A 205 -8.54 3.40 3.29
CA GLY A 205 -9.48 3.55 2.16
C GLY A 205 -10.63 2.54 2.21
N LEU A 206 -10.33 1.29 2.57
CA LEU A 206 -11.34 0.25 2.75
C LEU A 206 -12.31 0.55 3.90
N THR A 207 -11.86 1.22 4.96
CA THR A 207 -12.74 1.67 6.05
C THR A 207 -13.81 2.65 5.54
N GLY A 208 -13.44 3.60 4.67
CA GLY A 208 -14.40 4.50 4.02
C GLY A 208 -15.37 3.74 3.12
N LEU A 209 -14.84 2.85 2.28
CA LEU A 209 -15.63 2.04 1.37
C LEU A 209 -16.64 1.12 2.10
N ALA A 210 -16.24 0.53 3.23
CA ALA A 210 -17.13 -0.29 4.08
C ALA A 210 -18.30 0.51 4.67
N ARG A 211 -18.15 1.83 4.80
CA ARG A 211 -19.22 2.74 5.23
C ARG A 211 -20.04 3.31 4.06
N GLY A 212 -19.80 2.82 2.85
CA GLY A 212 -20.53 3.26 1.65
C GLY A 212 -20.06 4.61 1.12
N LEU A 213 -18.87 5.09 1.52
CA LEU A 213 -18.30 6.34 1.01
C LEU A 213 -17.52 6.10 -0.29
N PRO A 214 -17.61 7.03 -1.26
CA PRO A 214 -16.64 7.10 -2.34
C PRO A 214 -15.24 7.16 -1.76
N SER A 215 -14.41 6.19 -2.12
CA SER A 215 -13.08 6.05 -1.53
C SER A 215 -12.05 5.75 -2.61
N ILE A 216 -10.90 6.40 -2.54
CA ILE A 216 -9.77 6.17 -3.42
C ILE A 216 -8.48 6.08 -2.61
N VAL A 217 -7.59 5.19 -3.01
CA VAL A 217 -6.25 5.07 -2.44
C VAL A 217 -5.22 5.59 -3.42
N THR A 218 -4.34 6.46 -2.96
CA THR A 218 -3.27 7.05 -3.75
C THR A 218 -1.97 6.35 -3.45
N VAL A 219 -1.33 5.83 -4.48
CA VAL A 219 -0.05 5.11 -4.39
C VAL A 219 0.90 5.58 -5.48
N THR A 220 2.20 5.40 -5.30
CA THR A 220 3.14 5.57 -6.40
C THR A 220 3.24 4.31 -7.25
N GLU A 221 3.71 4.42 -8.49
CA GLU A 221 3.76 3.35 -9.50
C GLU A 221 4.33 2.04 -8.97
N GLN A 222 5.39 2.10 -8.16
CA GLN A 222 6.04 0.90 -7.62
C GLN A 222 5.17 0.15 -6.61
N PHE A 223 4.18 0.81 -6.02
CA PHE A 223 3.30 0.25 -4.99
C PHE A 223 1.92 -0.13 -5.50
N GLU A 224 1.64 0.06 -6.80
CA GLU A 224 0.35 -0.30 -7.39
C GLU A 224 0.04 -1.79 -7.23
N THR A 225 0.98 -2.66 -7.59
CA THR A 225 0.81 -4.12 -7.47
C THR A 225 0.53 -4.53 -6.03
N LEU A 226 1.28 -3.98 -5.07
CA LEU A 226 1.06 -4.24 -3.64
C LEU A 226 -0.33 -3.78 -3.20
N ALA A 227 -0.74 -2.58 -3.57
CA ALA A 227 -2.06 -2.05 -3.18
C ALA A 227 -3.20 -2.90 -3.75
N ARG A 228 -3.10 -3.35 -5.01
CA ARG A 228 -4.09 -4.24 -5.64
C ARG A 228 -4.15 -5.60 -4.95
N THR A 229 -3.00 -6.18 -4.62
CA THR A 229 -2.92 -7.44 -3.88
C THR A 229 -3.59 -7.32 -2.51
N LEU A 230 -3.24 -6.27 -1.75
CA LEU A 230 -3.83 -6.03 -0.43
C LEU A 230 -5.34 -5.80 -0.48
N ALA A 231 -5.82 -5.06 -1.48
CA ALA A 231 -7.24 -4.84 -1.67
C ALA A 231 -7.98 -6.15 -2.02
N ALA A 232 -7.39 -6.97 -2.90
CA ALA A 232 -7.94 -8.27 -3.27
C ALA A 232 -7.99 -9.24 -2.07
N ASP A 233 -6.93 -9.28 -1.26
CA ASP A 233 -6.87 -10.08 -0.03
C ASP A 233 -7.94 -9.71 1.00
N GLN A 234 -8.36 -8.44 0.99
CA GLN A 234 -9.49 -7.96 1.81
C GLN A 234 -10.86 -8.11 1.10
N GLY A 235 -10.91 -8.90 0.01
CA GLY A 235 -12.13 -9.14 -0.74
C GLY A 235 -12.64 -7.94 -1.55
N ARG A 236 -11.80 -6.93 -1.80
CA ARG A 236 -12.17 -5.69 -2.52
C ARG A 236 -11.23 -5.37 -3.69
N PRO A 237 -11.09 -6.28 -4.70
CA PRO A 237 -10.23 -6.07 -5.86
C PRO A 237 -10.61 -4.84 -6.70
N GLY A 238 -11.85 -4.35 -6.58
CA GLY A 238 -12.34 -3.16 -7.27
C GLY A 238 -12.01 -1.84 -6.58
N LEU A 239 -11.28 -1.82 -5.46
CA LEU A 239 -10.89 -0.59 -4.79
C LEU A 239 -10.22 0.38 -5.76
N ARG A 240 -10.71 1.62 -5.81
CA ARG A 240 -10.16 2.66 -6.69
C ARG A 240 -8.74 3.03 -6.27
N LEU A 241 -7.82 3.03 -7.23
CA LEU A 241 -6.44 3.47 -7.03
C LEU A 241 -6.14 4.65 -7.95
N LEU A 242 -5.48 5.66 -7.42
CA LEU A 242 -4.82 6.70 -8.19
C LEU A 242 -3.31 6.48 -8.10
N VAL A 243 -2.70 6.21 -9.25
CA VAL A 243 -1.27 5.92 -9.33
C VAL A 243 -0.53 7.20 -9.68
N LEU A 244 0.41 7.60 -8.82
CA LEU A 244 1.28 8.76 -8.99
C LEU A 244 2.67 8.33 -9.49
N PRO A 245 3.43 9.21 -10.16
CA PRO A 245 4.80 8.92 -10.53
C PRO A 245 5.66 8.56 -9.30
N PHE A 246 6.48 7.52 -9.41
CA PHE A 246 7.30 7.06 -8.27
C PHE A 246 8.29 8.12 -7.77
N SER A 247 8.89 8.88 -8.67
CA SER A 247 9.88 9.91 -8.34
C SER A 247 9.30 11.12 -7.58
N LEU A 248 7.98 11.19 -7.40
CA LEU A 248 7.32 12.35 -6.81
C LEU A 248 7.92 12.79 -5.46
N HIS A 249 8.31 11.84 -4.61
CA HIS A 249 8.87 12.12 -3.28
C HIS A 249 10.30 12.68 -3.30
N THR A 250 10.99 12.64 -4.44
CA THR A 250 12.35 13.19 -4.62
C THR A 250 12.35 14.55 -5.29
N LEU A 251 11.19 15.01 -5.76
CA LEU A 251 11.07 16.28 -6.45
C LEU A 251 10.96 17.46 -5.47
N PRO A 252 11.41 18.66 -5.86
CA PRO A 252 11.17 19.88 -5.11
C PRO A 252 9.65 20.23 -5.11
N GLU A 253 9.24 21.02 -4.13
CA GLU A 253 7.82 21.35 -3.90
C GLU A 253 7.09 21.88 -5.14
N ASP A 254 7.71 22.79 -5.89
CA ASP A 254 7.09 23.40 -7.06
C ASP A 254 6.83 22.38 -8.19
N GLU A 255 7.71 21.39 -8.34
CA GLU A 255 7.52 20.30 -9.29
C GLU A 255 6.43 19.32 -8.82
N VAL A 256 6.40 18.98 -7.52
CA VAL A 256 5.31 18.17 -6.94
C VAL A 256 3.97 18.85 -7.13
N ARG A 257 3.86 20.15 -6.83
CA ARG A 257 2.62 20.92 -7.04
C ARG A 257 2.22 20.96 -8.50
N ARG A 258 3.20 21.08 -9.42
CA ARG A 258 2.93 21.01 -10.86
C ARG A 258 2.38 19.64 -11.27
N ALA A 259 3.00 18.57 -10.80
CA ALA A 259 2.50 17.19 -11.02
C ALA A 259 1.11 16.99 -10.43
N ALA A 260 0.87 17.45 -9.21
CA ALA A 260 -0.44 17.38 -8.55
C ALA A 260 -1.53 18.09 -9.36
N ARG A 261 -1.22 19.27 -9.94
CA ARG A 261 -2.15 19.96 -10.86
C ARG A 261 -2.51 19.13 -12.08
N ALA A 262 -1.52 18.49 -12.68
CA ALA A 262 -1.73 17.67 -13.87
C ALA A 262 -2.54 16.39 -13.55
N LEU A 263 -2.40 15.86 -12.34
CA LEU A 263 -3.08 14.63 -11.89
C LEU A 263 -4.48 14.87 -11.32
N PHE A 264 -4.86 16.10 -11.02
CA PHE A 264 -6.14 16.43 -10.43
C PHE A 264 -7.36 15.96 -11.26
N PRO A 265 -7.40 16.09 -12.60
CA PRO A 265 -8.47 15.52 -13.39
C PRO A 265 -8.61 14.00 -13.20
N GLY A 266 -7.50 13.27 -13.13
CA GLY A 266 -7.49 11.83 -12.86
C GLY A 266 -8.02 11.47 -11.48
N LEU A 267 -7.80 12.30 -10.45
CA LEU A 267 -8.42 12.13 -9.14
C LEU A 267 -9.95 12.20 -9.25
N LEU A 268 -10.47 13.21 -9.94
CA LEU A 268 -11.91 13.39 -10.12
C LEU A 268 -12.53 12.23 -10.93
N GLU A 269 -11.91 11.86 -12.04
CA GLU A 269 -12.36 10.76 -12.88
C GLU A 269 -12.43 9.45 -12.10
N ASN A 270 -11.35 9.08 -11.39
CA ASN A 270 -11.31 7.86 -10.59
C ASN A 270 -12.32 7.86 -9.43
N LEU A 271 -12.64 9.00 -8.85
CA LEU A 271 -13.67 9.13 -7.84
C LEU A 271 -15.09 9.16 -8.40
N GLY A 272 -15.29 9.19 -9.72
CA GLY A 272 -16.57 9.50 -10.32
C GLY A 272 -17.09 10.88 -9.87
N ALA A 273 -16.17 11.83 -9.69
CA ALA A 273 -16.42 13.17 -9.20
C ALA A 273 -16.44 14.20 -10.34
N ARG A 274 -17.15 15.30 -10.13
CA ARG A 274 -17.18 16.42 -11.07
C ARG A 274 -17.26 17.75 -10.34
N THR A 275 -16.55 18.72 -10.84
CA THR A 275 -16.72 20.14 -10.49
C THR A 275 -17.90 20.70 -11.31
N GLY A 276 -18.66 21.59 -10.72
CA GLY A 276 -19.79 22.26 -11.39
C GLY A 276 -19.32 23.18 -12.51
#